data_db1974821f7121a4a08a8873f19bd9c9
#
_entry.id   db1974821f7121a4a08a8873f19bd9c9
#
_cell.length_a   1.000
_cell.length_b   1.000
_cell.length_c   1.000
_cell.angle_alpha   90.00
_cell.angle_beta   90.00
_cell.angle_gamma   90.00
#
_symmetry.space_group_name_H-M   'P 1'
#
loop_
_entity.id
_entity.type
_entity.pdbx_description
1 polymer ?
#
loop_
_entity_poly.entity_id
_entity_poly.type
_entity_poly.pdbx_seq_one_letter_code
_entity_poly.pdbx_strand_id
1 'polypeptide(L)'
;MQKKRLMIIGAGGVGNVAVRKSARMEEIYEEILLASRTKEKCDAIAGEAGPVPVRTASVDADDVDALVRMIGEFRADLVLNVALPYQDLTIMEACLRCGVHYVDTANY
;
A
#
# COMPACT_ATOMS: atom_id res chain seq x y z
N MET A 1 10.15 17.62 10.45
CA MET A 1 8.88 16.94 10.12
C MET A 1 9.13 15.44 10.08
N GLN A 2 8.26 14.69 10.72
CA GLN A 2 8.39 13.23 10.74
C GLN A 2 7.92 12.65 9.42
N LYS A 3 8.72 11.74 8.84
CA LYS A 3 8.36 11.08 7.60
C LYS A 3 7.23 10.08 7.83
N LYS A 4 6.48 9.80 6.78
CA LYS A 4 5.32 8.92 6.83
C LYS A 4 5.65 7.55 6.27
N ARG A 5 4.86 6.57 6.70
CA ARG A 5 4.97 5.19 6.23
C ARG A 5 3.75 4.91 5.36
N LEU A 6 3.99 4.60 4.10
CA LEU A 6 2.95 4.43 3.09
C LEU A 6 2.76 2.97 2.74
N MET A 7 1.52 2.49 2.81
CA MET A 7 1.17 1.15 2.35
C MET A 7 0.34 1.28 1.08
N ILE A 8 0.77 0.60 0.02
CA ILE A 8 0.06 0.58 -1.26
C ILE A 8 -0.47 -0.82 -1.51
N ILE A 9 -1.76 -0.93 -1.80
CA ILE A 9 -2.40 -2.21 -2.09
C ILE A 9 -2.76 -2.26 -3.56
N GLY A 10 -2.17 -3.21 -4.29
CA GLY A 10 -2.39 -3.40 -5.72
C GLY A 10 -1.10 -3.28 -6.50
N ALA A 11 -0.82 -4.26 -7.37
CA ALA A 11 0.42 -4.33 -8.14
C ALA A 11 0.17 -4.32 -9.66
N GLY A 12 -0.93 -3.73 -10.10
CA GLY A 12 -1.21 -3.55 -11.51
C GLY A 12 -0.52 -2.30 -12.07
N GLY A 13 -0.97 -1.82 -13.22
CA GLY A 13 -0.38 -0.65 -13.86
C GLY A 13 -0.42 0.60 -12.99
N VAL A 14 -1.55 0.84 -12.31
CA VAL A 14 -1.68 2.01 -11.43
C VAL A 14 -0.77 1.85 -10.21
N GLY A 15 -0.67 0.64 -9.67
CA GLY A 15 0.22 0.36 -8.54
C GLY A 15 1.67 0.61 -8.90
N ASN A 16 2.08 0.20 -10.09
CA ASN A 16 3.43 0.44 -10.58
C ASN A 16 3.74 1.94 -10.61
N VAL A 17 2.84 2.75 -11.19
CA VAL A 17 3.02 4.20 -11.26
C VAL A 17 3.05 4.81 -9.87
N ALA A 18 2.13 4.40 -9.00
CA ALA A 18 2.03 4.94 -7.64
C ALA A 18 3.32 4.69 -6.84
N VAL A 19 3.86 3.46 -6.92
CA VAL A 19 5.08 3.12 -6.20
C VAL A 19 6.27 3.92 -6.74
N ARG A 20 6.42 4.00 -8.06
CA ARG A 20 7.54 4.72 -8.65
C ARG A 20 7.53 6.20 -8.29
N LYS A 21 6.36 6.83 -8.29
CA LYS A 21 6.24 8.23 -7.91
C LYS A 21 6.51 8.44 -6.43
N SER A 22 5.91 7.61 -5.58
CA SER A 22 6.05 7.73 -4.12
C SER A 22 7.47 7.43 -3.67
N ALA A 23 8.14 6.48 -4.30
CA ALA A 23 9.49 6.08 -3.92
C ALA A 23 10.54 7.16 -4.21
N ARG A 24 10.20 8.18 -4.97
CA ARG A 24 11.07 9.34 -5.23
C ARG A 24 10.94 10.42 -4.16
N MET A 25 9.92 10.30 -3.30
CA MET A 25 9.58 11.33 -2.31
C MET A 25 10.23 11.04 -0.96
N GLU A 26 11.56 10.98 -0.93
CA GLU A 26 12.29 10.66 0.31
C GLU A 26 12.12 11.69 1.42
N GLU A 27 11.68 12.89 1.08
CA GLU A 27 11.41 13.92 2.09
C GLU A 27 10.09 13.64 2.82
N ILE A 28 9.19 12.89 2.20
CA ILE A 28 7.85 12.62 2.71
C ILE A 28 7.75 11.23 3.31
N TYR A 29 8.28 10.23 2.61
CA TYR A 29 8.11 8.83 3.02
C TYR A 29 9.38 8.22 3.58
N GLU A 30 9.23 7.51 4.69
CA GLU A 30 10.30 6.76 5.31
C GLU A 30 10.47 5.39 4.66
N GLU A 31 9.34 4.73 4.39
CA GLU A 31 9.31 3.40 3.82
C GLU A 31 7.95 3.17 3.16
N ILE A 32 7.94 2.32 2.13
CA ILE A 32 6.72 1.94 1.43
C ILE A 32 6.55 0.43 1.54
N LEU A 33 5.33 -0.03 1.84
CA LEU A 33 4.96 -1.44 1.76
C LEU A 33 4.02 -1.61 0.58
N LEU A 34 4.43 -2.39 -0.41
CA LEU A 34 3.59 -2.73 -1.55
C LEU A 34 3.06 -4.14 -1.34
N ALA A 35 1.74 -4.28 -1.28
CA ALA A 35 1.08 -5.55 -1.04
C ALA A 35 0.06 -5.84 -2.12
N SER A 36 -0.04 -7.11 -2.52
CA SER A 36 -1.07 -7.57 -3.43
C SER A 36 -1.24 -9.08 -3.26
N ARG A 37 -2.18 -9.64 -3.99
CA ARG A 37 -2.38 -11.08 -3.98
C ARG A 37 -1.16 -11.82 -4.56
N THR A 38 -0.42 -11.19 -5.45
CA THR A 38 0.73 -11.79 -6.15
C THR A 38 2.02 -11.08 -5.74
N LYS A 39 2.76 -11.69 -4.82
CA LYS A 39 4.00 -11.11 -4.30
C LYS A 39 5.05 -10.89 -5.40
N GLU A 40 5.11 -11.79 -6.38
CA GLU A 40 6.09 -11.68 -7.47
C GLU A 40 5.93 -10.39 -8.26
N LYS A 41 4.71 -9.94 -8.48
CA LYS A 41 4.45 -8.66 -9.14
C LYS A 41 4.93 -7.49 -8.30
N CYS A 42 4.74 -7.58 -6.98
CA CYS A 42 5.23 -6.57 -6.06
C CYS A 42 6.76 -6.50 -6.09
N ASP A 43 7.41 -7.65 -6.07
CA ASP A 43 8.88 -7.72 -6.08
C ASP A 43 9.46 -7.11 -7.35
N ALA A 44 8.81 -7.34 -8.49
CA ALA A 44 9.27 -6.79 -9.76
C ALA A 44 9.19 -5.25 -9.74
N ILE A 45 8.12 -4.69 -9.17
CA ILE A 45 7.96 -3.24 -9.07
C ILE A 45 8.98 -2.66 -8.07
N ALA A 46 9.13 -3.31 -6.93
CA ALA A 46 10.00 -2.83 -5.86
C ALA A 46 11.46 -2.75 -6.30
N GLY A 47 11.89 -3.70 -7.14
CA GLY A 47 13.29 -3.75 -7.60
C GLY A 47 13.71 -2.55 -8.44
N GLU A 48 12.77 -1.82 -9.01
CA GLU A 48 13.05 -0.68 -9.88
C GLU A 48 12.51 0.66 -9.34
N ALA A 49 12.05 0.68 -8.09
CA ALA A 49 11.25 1.80 -7.62
C ALA A 49 12.03 3.11 -7.46
N GLY A 50 12.83 3.26 -6.46
CA GLY A 50 13.52 4.52 -6.22
C GLY A 50 14.23 4.55 -4.88
N PRO A 51 14.64 5.74 -4.39
CA PRO A 51 15.44 5.84 -3.17
C PRO A 51 14.71 5.47 -1.88
N VAL A 52 13.38 5.64 -1.81
CA VAL A 52 12.63 5.21 -0.62
C VAL A 52 12.57 3.68 -0.63
N PRO A 53 12.94 3.02 0.48
CA PRO A 53 12.88 1.55 0.53
C PRO A 53 11.46 1.04 0.31
N VAL A 54 11.31 0.04 -0.55
CA VAL A 54 10.01 -0.58 -0.84
C VAL A 54 10.07 -2.04 -0.39
N ARG A 55 9.23 -2.35 0.59
CA ARG A 55 9.04 -3.71 1.09
C ARG A 55 7.84 -4.32 0.40
N THR A 56 7.81 -5.63 0.24
CA THR A 56 6.70 -6.31 -0.45
C THR A 56 6.07 -7.36 0.45
N ALA A 57 4.79 -7.63 0.20
CA ALA A 57 4.06 -8.67 0.92
C ALA A 57 2.89 -9.16 0.08
N SER A 58 2.41 -10.35 0.43
CA SER A 58 1.20 -10.91 -0.17
C SER A 58 0.04 -10.71 0.80
N VAL A 59 -1.10 -10.26 0.30
CA VAL A 59 -2.29 -10.10 1.12
C VAL A 59 -3.54 -10.34 0.28
N ASP A 60 -4.55 -10.94 0.91
CA ASP A 60 -5.88 -11.03 0.34
C ASP A 60 -6.65 -9.78 0.79
N ALA A 61 -6.95 -8.89 -0.14
CA ALA A 61 -7.61 -7.62 0.18
C ALA A 61 -9.08 -7.81 0.59
N ASP A 62 -9.62 -9.02 0.53
CA ASP A 62 -10.94 -9.34 1.06
C ASP A 62 -10.90 -9.79 2.52
N ASP A 63 -9.71 -9.98 3.08
CA ASP A 63 -9.52 -10.44 4.46
C ASP A 63 -9.19 -9.26 5.37
N VAL A 64 -10.21 -8.76 6.07
CA VAL A 64 -10.06 -7.59 6.95
C VAL A 64 -9.03 -7.84 8.04
N ASP A 65 -9.06 -9.02 8.67
CA ASP A 65 -8.15 -9.33 9.76
C ASP A 65 -6.69 -9.36 9.31
N ALA A 66 -6.43 -9.91 8.12
CA ALA A 66 -5.09 -9.92 7.55
C ALA A 66 -4.61 -8.50 7.27
N LEU A 67 -5.49 -7.65 6.73
CA LEU A 67 -5.17 -6.26 6.47
C LEU A 67 -4.85 -5.50 7.77
N VAL A 68 -5.66 -5.71 8.80
CA VAL A 68 -5.44 -5.05 10.10
C VAL A 68 -4.08 -5.42 10.66
N ARG A 69 -3.72 -6.70 10.63
CA ARG A 69 -2.41 -7.15 11.10
C ARG A 69 -1.28 -6.52 10.31
N MET A 70 -1.41 -6.49 8.99
CA MET A 70 -0.37 -5.95 8.12
C MET A 70 -0.18 -4.45 8.33
N ILE A 71 -1.28 -3.69 8.42
CA ILE A 71 -1.23 -2.26 8.69
C ILE A 71 -0.54 -1.99 10.03
N GLY A 72 -0.90 -2.77 11.05
CA GLY A 72 -0.33 -2.61 12.38
C GLY A 72 1.14 -2.96 12.45
N GLU A 73 1.54 -4.05 11.83
CA GLU A 73 2.93 -4.49 11.83
C GLU A 73 3.84 -3.55 11.06
N PHE A 74 3.36 -3.06 9.93
CA PHE A 74 4.11 -2.09 9.13
C PHE A 74 4.07 -0.70 9.76
N ARG A 75 3.10 -0.41 10.62
CA ARG A 75 2.85 0.91 11.20
C ARG A 75 2.55 1.95 10.11
N ALA A 76 1.64 1.60 9.22
CA ALA A 76 1.25 2.51 8.15
C ALA A 76 0.62 3.77 8.71
N ASP A 77 0.95 4.91 8.12
CA ASP A 77 0.27 6.18 8.40
C ASP A 77 -0.83 6.42 7.37
N LEU A 78 -0.64 5.89 6.17
CA LEU A 78 -1.53 6.09 5.05
C LEU A 78 -1.61 4.82 4.22
N VAL A 79 -2.82 4.41 3.84
CA VAL A 79 -3.04 3.28 2.95
C VAL A 79 -3.62 3.81 1.64
N LEU A 80 -2.94 3.54 0.53
CA LEU A 80 -3.40 3.88 -0.81
C LEU A 80 -3.86 2.61 -1.50
N ASN A 81 -5.15 2.56 -1.84
CA ASN A 81 -5.73 1.42 -2.54
C ASN A 81 -5.77 1.68 -4.04
N VAL A 82 -4.98 0.93 -4.79
CA VAL A 82 -4.98 0.94 -6.26
C VAL A 82 -5.32 -0.44 -6.81
N ALA A 83 -5.93 -1.27 -5.97
CA ALA A 83 -6.44 -2.59 -6.36
C ALA A 83 -7.78 -2.44 -7.07
N LEU A 84 -8.44 -3.58 -7.35
CA LEU A 84 -9.74 -3.56 -7.98
C LEU A 84 -10.78 -2.85 -7.11
N PRO A 85 -11.70 -2.09 -7.71
CA PRO A 85 -12.68 -1.28 -6.96
C PRO A 85 -13.51 -2.04 -5.94
N TYR A 86 -13.79 -3.32 -6.21
CA TYR A 86 -14.69 -4.10 -5.35
C TYR A 86 -14.11 -4.45 -3.98
N GLN A 87 -12.84 -4.12 -3.75
CA GLN A 87 -12.17 -4.42 -2.48
C GLN A 87 -12.04 -3.20 -1.58
N ASP A 88 -12.55 -2.06 -2.01
CA ASP A 88 -12.35 -0.81 -1.28
C ASP A 88 -13.01 -0.83 0.10
N LEU A 89 -14.21 -1.38 0.24
CA LEU A 89 -14.91 -1.40 1.52
C LEU A 89 -14.17 -2.20 2.58
N THR A 90 -13.58 -3.33 2.20
CA THR A 90 -12.82 -4.17 3.11
C THR A 90 -11.56 -3.44 3.59
N ILE A 91 -10.87 -2.79 2.65
CA ILE A 91 -9.66 -2.05 2.98
C ILE A 91 -9.99 -0.83 3.84
N MET A 92 -11.09 -0.13 3.53
CA MET A 92 -11.54 1.00 4.33
C MET A 92 -11.84 0.59 5.77
N GLU A 93 -12.50 -0.55 5.96
CA GLU A 93 -12.79 -1.03 7.30
C GLU A 93 -11.50 -1.34 8.07
N ALA A 94 -10.51 -1.96 7.44
CA ALA A 94 -9.24 -2.24 8.08
C ALA A 94 -8.55 -0.93 8.51
N CYS A 95 -8.58 0.08 7.66
CA CYS A 95 -8.00 1.38 7.97
C CYS A 95 -8.71 2.06 9.12
N LEU A 96 -10.05 1.97 9.17
CA LEU A 96 -10.84 2.51 10.26
C LEU A 96 -10.47 1.86 11.59
N ARG A 97 -10.34 0.55 11.61
CA ARG A 97 -9.95 -0.18 12.81
C ARG A 97 -8.57 0.20 13.31
N CYS A 98 -7.66 0.50 12.39
CA CYS A 98 -6.28 0.86 12.73
C CYS A 98 -6.08 2.35 12.96
N GLY A 99 -7.08 3.17 12.66
CA GLY A 99 -6.97 4.63 12.81
C GLY A 99 -5.99 5.26 11.83
N VAL A 100 -5.88 4.71 10.61
CA VAL A 100 -4.97 5.23 9.58
C VAL A 100 -5.77 5.87 8.45
N HIS A 101 -5.12 6.76 7.71
CA HIS A 101 -5.74 7.44 6.58
C HIS A 101 -5.89 6.49 5.39
N TYR A 102 -6.96 6.66 4.64
CA TYR A 102 -7.28 5.84 3.49
C TYR A 102 -7.53 6.71 2.27
N VAL A 103 -6.90 6.35 1.15
CA VAL A 103 -7.11 7.01 -0.15
C VAL A 103 -7.24 5.93 -1.20
N ASP A 104 -8.14 6.10 -2.17
CA ASP A 104 -8.23 5.18 -3.28
C ASP A 104 -8.38 5.92 -4.61
N THR A 105 -8.24 5.17 -5.69
CA THR A 105 -8.41 5.67 -7.04
C THR A 105 -9.67 5.10 -7.67
N ALA A 106 -10.54 4.47 -6.87
CA ALA A 106 -11.76 3.90 -7.38
C ALA A 106 -12.68 4.98 -7.93
N ASN A 107 -13.25 4.71 -9.09
CA ASN A 107 -14.15 5.62 -9.75
C ASN A 107 -15.31 4.79 -10.31
N TYR A 108 -16.39 4.80 -9.59
CA TYR A 108 -17.58 4.02 -9.97
C TYR A 108 -18.45 4.80 -10.93
#